data_4e92dddfef5f39757112a4349309c01d
#
_entry.id   4e92dddfef5f39757112a4349309c01d
#
_cell.length_a   1.000
_cell.length_b   1.000
_cell.length_c   1.000
_cell.angle_alpha   90.00
_cell.angle_beta   90.00
_cell.angle_gamma   90.00
#
_symmetry.space_group_name_H-M   'P 1'
#
loop_
_entity.id
_entity.type
_entity.pdbx_description
1 polymer ?
#
loop_
_entity_poly.entity_id
_entity_poly.type
_entity_poly.pdbx_seq_one_letter_code
_entity_poly.pdbx_strand_id
1 'polypeptide(L)'
;AQLMEESPNLEPGDRQMLEIIRRHSRRVNGIIENVLDLSRRRAANADLIEVAPWLQEFREDFLQTQDEDCTTANIVLKIDPQLPPARFDKSQIEQVMVNLCDNGLRYSEQHSGQRKIGIHAGATEDGERAYIDVRDQGPGIAPEHRNSVFEPFFTTDKTGTGLGLYLARELCEANQAHLSLVEDNKPGCCFRITFAHPGRMI
;
A
#
# COMPACT_ATOMS: atom_id res chain seq x y z
N ALA A 1 1.54 -24.77 12.46
CA ALA A 1 0.49 -24.88 11.44
C ALA A 1 1.03 -25.53 10.17
N GLN A 2 2.09 -25.02 9.54
CA GLN A 2 2.67 -25.58 8.29
C GLN A 2 3.03 -27.06 8.42
N LEU A 3 3.72 -27.47 9.48
CA LEU A 3 4.08 -28.88 9.73
C LEU A 3 2.88 -29.81 9.98
N MET A 4 1.72 -29.26 10.36
CA MET A 4 0.51 -30.05 10.57
C MET A 4 -0.30 -30.23 9.26
N GLU A 5 -0.20 -29.32 8.31
CA GLU A 5 -0.86 -29.43 6.99
C GLU A 5 -0.30 -30.57 6.15
N GLU A 6 0.95 -30.97 6.37
CA GLU A 6 1.61 -32.08 5.69
C GLU A 6 1.20 -33.48 6.24
N SER A 7 0.36 -33.52 7.28
CA SER A 7 -0.10 -34.79 7.85
C SER A 7 -1.19 -35.42 6.96
N PRO A 8 -1.01 -36.67 6.51
CA PRO A 8 -1.97 -37.35 5.62
C PRO A 8 -3.32 -37.70 6.29
N ASN A 9 -3.46 -37.53 7.61
CA ASN A 9 -4.60 -37.97 8.42
C ASN A 9 -5.45 -36.84 8.97
N LEU A 10 -5.44 -35.64 8.37
CA LEU A 10 -6.26 -34.52 8.84
C LEU A 10 -7.74 -34.70 8.45
N GLU A 11 -8.60 -34.69 9.45
CA GLU A 11 -10.05 -34.64 9.21
C GLU A 11 -10.46 -33.26 8.63
N PRO A 12 -11.61 -33.19 7.91
CA PRO A 12 -12.09 -31.90 7.34
C PRO A 12 -12.22 -30.78 8.37
N GLY A 13 -12.59 -31.11 9.62
CA GLY A 13 -12.65 -30.16 10.74
C GLY A 13 -11.30 -29.59 11.17
N ASP A 14 -10.25 -30.43 11.14
CA ASP A 14 -8.89 -30.02 11.49
C ASP A 14 -8.31 -29.04 10.48
N ARG A 15 -8.59 -29.25 9.19
CA ARG A 15 -8.15 -28.35 8.11
C ARG A 15 -8.78 -26.96 8.28
N GLN A 16 -10.07 -26.89 8.59
CA GLN A 16 -10.74 -25.62 8.84
C GLN A 16 -10.16 -24.89 10.07
N MET A 17 -9.84 -25.63 11.13
CA MET A 17 -9.22 -25.08 12.34
C MET A 17 -7.78 -24.58 12.06
N LEU A 18 -7.00 -25.32 11.29
CA LEU A 18 -5.65 -24.91 10.88
C LEU A 18 -5.67 -23.64 10.02
N GLU A 19 -6.62 -23.53 9.12
CA GLU A 19 -6.81 -22.31 8.30
C GLU A 19 -7.17 -21.09 9.18
N ILE A 20 -8.04 -21.27 10.18
CA ILE A 20 -8.38 -20.23 11.16
C ILE A 20 -7.12 -19.82 11.95
N ILE A 21 -6.35 -20.77 12.48
CA ILE A 21 -5.12 -20.50 13.22
C ILE A 21 -4.11 -19.77 12.35
N ARG A 22 -3.89 -20.23 11.12
CA ARG A 22 -2.96 -19.59 10.17
C ARG A 22 -3.35 -18.15 9.87
N ARG A 23 -4.64 -17.91 9.63
CA ARG A 23 -5.17 -16.56 9.39
C ARG A 23 -4.96 -15.63 10.58
N HIS A 24 -5.26 -16.09 11.79
CA HIS A 24 -5.04 -15.31 13.01
C HIS A 24 -3.56 -15.08 13.32
N SER A 25 -2.70 -16.08 13.10
CA SER A 25 -1.25 -15.93 13.27
C SER A 25 -0.67 -14.89 12.30
N ARG A 26 -1.07 -14.92 11.01
CA ARG A 26 -0.66 -13.90 10.03
C ARG A 26 -1.12 -12.50 10.46
N ARG A 27 -2.36 -12.39 10.94
CA ARG A 27 -2.89 -11.12 11.45
C ARG A 27 -2.09 -10.59 12.64
N VAL A 28 -1.78 -11.43 13.61
CA VAL A 28 -0.98 -11.06 14.79
C VAL A 28 0.44 -10.66 14.38
N ASN A 29 1.09 -11.41 13.49
CA ASN A 29 2.40 -11.05 12.98
C ASN A 29 2.38 -9.70 12.26
N GLY A 30 1.39 -9.45 11.39
CA GLY A 30 1.23 -8.15 10.74
C GLY A 30 1.02 -6.99 11.72
N ILE A 31 0.29 -7.21 12.83
CA ILE A 31 0.15 -6.20 13.89
C ILE A 31 1.51 -5.96 14.58
N ILE A 32 2.25 -7.01 14.90
CA ILE A 32 3.56 -6.91 15.56
C ILE A 32 4.54 -6.15 14.64
N GLU A 33 4.62 -6.50 13.37
CA GLU A 33 5.47 -5.83 12.39
C GLU A 33 5.12 -4.35 12.29
N ASN A 34 3.83 -4.01 12.12
CA ASN A 34 3.37 -2.63 12.07
C ASN A 34 3.69 -1.85 13.36
N VAL A 35 3.54 -2.47 14.53
CA VAL A 35 3.87 -1.82 15.83
C VAL A 35 5.38 -1.65 15.99
N LEU A 36 6.19 -2.61 15.55
CA LEU A 36 7.64 -2.49 15.55
C LEU A 36 8.11 -1.36 14.60
N ASP A 37 7.49 -1.24 13.43
CA ASP A 37 7.79 -0.17 12.48
C ASP A 37 7.41 1.21 13.05
N LEU A 38 6.26 1.32 13.73
CA LEU A 38 5.87 2.54 14.46
C LEU A 38 6.85 2.86 15.60
N SER A 39 7.33 1.84 16.33
CA SER A 39 8.30 1.99 17.41
C SER A 39 9.69 2.39 16.92
N ARG A 40 10.07 1.98 15.71
CA ARG A 40 11.32 2.30 15.05
C ARG A 40 11.31 3.66 14.36
N ARG A 41 10.45 4.61 14.76
CA ARG A 41 10.39 5.98 14.20
C ARG A 41 11.81 6.56 14.03
N ARG A 42 12.49 6.16 12.96
CA ARG A 42 13.72 6.82 12.52
C ARG A 42 13.30 8.09 11.80
N ALA A 43 13.98 9.19 12.10
CA ALA A 43 13.91 10.36 11.25
C ALA A 43 14.16 9.92 9.80
N ALA A 44 13.35 10.40 8.86
CA ALA A 44 13.52 10.08 7.45
C ALA A 44 14.92 10.53 7.00
N ASN A 45 15.67 9.63 6.39
CA ASN A 45 16.91 9.97 5.71
C ASN A 45 16.58 10.31 4.25
N ALA A 46 16.11 11.53 4.03
CA ALA A 46 15.54 11.94 2.76
C ALA A 46 16.62 12.40 1.77
N ASP A 47 16.72 11.67 0.66
CA ASP A 47 17.54 12.02 -0.50
C ASP A 47 16.69 12.63 -1.63
N LEU A 48 17.33 13.36 -2.53
CA LEU A 48 16.68 13.83 -3.75
C LEU A 48 16.60 12.69 -4.76
N ILE A 49 15.39 12.25 -5.07
CA ILE A 49 15.12 11.06 -5.90
C ILE A 49 14.46 11.47 -7.22
N GLU A 50 14.98 10.94 -8.31
CA GLU A 50 14.29 10.96 -9.61
C GLU A 50 13.13 9.95 -9.55
N VAL A 51 11.90 10.48 -9.47
CA VAL A 51 10.70 9.66 -9.17
C VAL A 51 10.42 8.65 -10.27
N ALA A 52 10.65 9.01 -11.55
CA ALA A 52 10.31 8.13 -12.67
C ALA A 52 11.11 6.82 -12.69
N PRO A 53 12.46 6.82 -12.67
CA PRO A 53 13.23 5.57 -12.66
C PRO A 53 13.02 4.78 -11.37
N TRP A 54 12.93 5.46 -10.21
CA TRP A 54 12.64 4.79 -8.94
C TRP A 54 11.30 4.05 -8.96
N LEU A 55 10.24 4.66 -9.50
CA LEU A 55 8.92 4.05 -9.55
C LEU A 55 8.86 2.87 -10.53
N GLN A 56 9.65 2.89 -11.60
CA GLN A 56 9.80 1.75 -12.49
C GLN A 56 10.48 0.56 -11.79
N GLU A 57 11.59 0.82 -11.09
CA GLU A 57 12.31 -0.17 -10.27
C GLU A 57 11.37 -0.77 -9.21
N PHE A 58 10.69 0.08 -8.43
CA PHE A 58 9.72 -0.36 -7.43
C PHE A 58 8.67 -1.30 -8.01
N ARG A 59 8.08 -0.96 -9.18
CA ARG A 59 7.07 -1.81 -9.82
C ARG A 59 7.61 -3.19 -10.17
N GLU A 60 8.82 -3.25 -10.71
CA GLU A 60 9.46 -4.51 -11.10
C GLU A 60 9.72 -5.39 -9.88
N ASP A 61 10.32 -4.82 -8.84
CA ASP A 61 10.62 -5.53 -7.58
C ASP A 61 9.33 -6.00 -6.89
N PHE A 62 8.32 -5.13 -6.82
CA PHE A 62 7.04 -5.48 -6.21
C PHE A 62 6.35 -6.63 -6.94
N LEU A 63 6.34 -6.64 -8.28
CA LEU A 63 5.75 -7.72 -9.06
C LEU A 63 6.49 -9.05 -8.84
N GLN A 64 7.81 -9.06 -8.71
CA GLN A 64 8.58 -10.26 -8.41
C GLN A 64 8.21 -10.89 -7.06
N THR A 65 7.86 -10.07 -6.06
CA THR A 65 7.44 -10.58 -4.74
C THR A 65 6.01 -11.17 -4.74
N GLN A 66 5.20 -10.88 -5.78
CA GLN A 66 3.80 -11.33 -5.86
C GLN A 66 3.63 -12.68 -6.59
N ASP A 67 4.67 -13.20 -7.23
CA ASP A 67 4.58 -14.38 -8.13
C ASP A 67 4.42 -15.74 -7.41
N GLU A 68 4.47 -15.81 -6.09
CA GLU A 68 4.37 -17.08 -5.35
C GLU A 68 2.94 -17.65 -5.26
N ASP A 69 1.89 -16.88 -5.54
CA ASP A 69 0.48 -17.31 -5.41
C ASP A 69 -0.32 -17.10 -6.71
N CYS A 70 -0.15 -17.97 -7.69
CA CYS A 70 -1.07 -18.31 -8.83
C CYS A 70 -1.95 -17.24 -9.50
N THR A 71 -2.06 -16.00 -9.04
CA THR A 71 -2.84 -14.94 -9.68
C THR A 71 -1.93 -13.75 -9.97
N THR A 72 -1.50 -13.61 -11.22
CA THR A 72 -0.57 -12.56 -11.65
C THR A 72 -1.11 -11.18 -11.33
N ALA A 73 -0.43 -10.45 -10.44
CA ALA A 73 -0.74 -9.06 -10.17
C ALA A 73 -0.47 -8.20 -11.42
N ASN A 74 -1.37 -7.28 -11.74
CA ASN A 74 -1.24 -6.38 -12.88
C ASN A 74 -1.18 -4.93 -12.39
N ILE A 75 -0.03 -4.28 -12.63
CA ILE A 75 0.19 -2.87 -12.32
C ILE A 75 0.35 -2.08 -13.61
N VAL A 76 -0.64 -1.26 -13.92
CA VAL A 76 -0.57 -0.33 -15.04
C VAL A 76 0.12 0.94 -14.56
N LEU A 77 1.35 1.17 -15.03
CA LEU A 77 2.15 2.35 -14.67
C LEU A 77 2.04 3.42 -15.76
N LYS A 78 1.68 4.64 -15.34
CA LYS A 78 1.71 5.85 -16.16
C LYS A 78 2.58 6.90 -15.48
N ILE A 79 3.54 7.47 -16.22
CA ILE A 79 4.42 8.54 -15.73
C ILE A 79 4.32 9.71 -16.70
N ASP A 80 4.06 10.91 -16.17
CA ASP A 80 4.00 12.11 -16.98
C ASP A 80 5.43 12.55 -17.38
N PRO A 81 5.63 13.12 -18.60
CA PRO A 81 6.97 13.39 -19.14
C PRO A 81 7.79 14.42 -18.35
N GLN A 82 7.11 15.34 -17.66
CA GLN A 82 7.74 16.42 -16.88
C GLN A 82 7.48 16.21 -15.38
N LEU A 83 8.04 15.13 -14.84
CA LEU A 83 7.91 14.80 -13.43
C LEU A 83 9.09 15.42 -12.66
N PRO A 84 8.85 16.36 -11.70
CA PRO A 84 9.92 16.89 -10.88
C PRO A 84 10.48 15.80 -9.94
N PRO A 85 11.77 15.89 -9.56
CA PRO A 85 12.32 15.04 -8.51
C PRO A 85 11.63 15.33 -7.18
N ALA A 86 11.70 14.39 -6.25
CA ALA A 86 11.14 14.56 -4.91
C ALA A 86 12.17 14.16 -3.85
N ARG A 87 12.06 14.75 -2.66
CA ARG A 87 12.94 14.44 -1.54
C ARG A 87 12.24 13.53 -0.56
N PHE A 88 12.76 12.32 -0.36
CA PHE A 88 12.19 11.35 0.58
C PHE A 88 13.17 10.24 0.93
N ASP A 89 12.89 9.55 2.04
CA ASP A 89 13.54 8.28 2.41
C ASP A 89 12.96 7.15 1.54
N LYS A 90 13.84 6.57 0.70
CA LYS A 90 13.47 5.54 -0.28
C LYS A 90 12.76 4.36 0.40
N SER A 91 13.31 3.86 1.50
CA SER A 91 12.78 2.69 2.19
C SER A 91 11.40 2.93 2.83
N GLN A 92 11.20 4.14 3.39
CA GLN A 92 9.92 4.50 4.01
C GLN A 92 8.82 4.70 2.95
N ILE A 93 9.12 5.35 1.84
CA ILE A 93 8.13 5.53 0.76
C ILE A 93 7.87 4.22 0.00
N GLU A 94 8.86 3.33 -0.15
CA GLU A 94 8.63 1.96 -0.63
C GLU A 94 7.62 1.21 0.25
N GLN A 95 7.74 1.31 1.57
CA GLN A 95 6.79 0.70 2.50
C GLN A 95 5.38 1.29 2.35
N VAL A 96 5.26 2.62 2.15
CA VAL A 96 3.97 3.26 1.82
C VAL A 96 3.39 2.67 0.55
N MET A 97 4.19 2.58 -0.52
CA MET A 97 3.76 2.05 -1.80
C MET A 97 3.32 0.59 -1.71
N VAL A 98 4.07 -0.27 -0.99
CA VAL A 98 3.68 -1.66 -0.73
C VAL A 98 2.33 -1.72 -0.05
N ASN A 99 2.11 -0.95 1.03
CA ASN A 99 0.83 -0.92 1.74
C ASN A 99 -0.34 -0.50 0.84
N LEU A 100 -0.15 0.50 -0.02
CA LEU A 100 -1.19 0.97 -0.94
C LEU A 100 -1.45 -0.04 -2.06
N CYS A 101 -0.40 -0.63 -2.64
CA CYS A 101 -0.51 -1.61 -3.72
C CYS A 101 -1.17 -2.91 -3.24
N ASP A 102 -0.76 -3.46 -2.10
CA ASP A 102 -1.37 -4.67 -1.53
C ASP A 102 -2.84 -4.46 -1.21
N ASN A 103 -3.19 -3.32 -0.60
CA ASN A 103 -4.59 -2.97 -0.37
C ASN A 103 -5.36 -2.88 -1.69
N GLY A 104 -4.83 -2.15 -2.67
CA GLY A 104 -5.47 -1.96 -3.96
C GLY A 104 -5.69 -3.26 -4.73
N LEU A 105 -4.67 -4.14 -4.79
CA LEU A 105 -4.77 -5.46 -5.43
C LEU A 105 -5.81 -6.33 -4.75
N ARG A 106 -5.83 -6.36 -3.41
CA ARG A 106 -6.79 -7.14 -2.64
C ARG A 106 -8.23 -6.70 -2.85
N TYR A 107 -8.51 -5.39 -2.76
CA TYR A 107 -9.86 -4.87 -2.97
C TYR A 107 -10.33 -4.98 -4.43
N SER A 108 -9.40 -4.83 -5.39
CA SER A 108 -9.70 -5.08 -6.81
C SER A 108 -10.10 -6.55 -7.04
N GLU A 109 -9.35 -7.50 -6.48
CA GLU A 109 -9.64 -8.93 -6.60
C GLU A 109 -10.99 -9.30 -5.98
N GLN A 110 -11.27 -8.81 -4.76
CA GLN A 110 -12.54 -9.07 -4.06
C GLN A 110 -13.76 -8.54 -4.83
N HIS A 111 -13.60 -7.41 -5.53
CA HIS A 111 -14.72 -6.76 -6.23
C HIS A 111 -14.88 -7.23 -7.69
N SER A 112 -13.77 -7.33 -8.43
CA SER A 112 -13.76 -7.59 -9.87
C SER A 112 -13.21 -8.97 -10.26
N GLY A 113 -12.68 -9.74 -9.31
CA GLY A 113 -11.98 -10.99 -9.58
C GLY A 113 -10.59 -10.80 -10.23
N GLN A 114 -10.10 -9.56 -10.34
CA GLN A 114 -8.82 -9.24 -10.97
C GLN A 114 -7.89 -8.52 -10.00
N ARG A 115 -6.67 -9.00 -9.85
CA ARG A 115 -5.59 -8.33 -9.10
C ARG A 115 -4.97 -7.22 -9.97
N LYS A 116 -5.67 -6.08 -10.09
CA LYS A 116 -5.25 -5.00 -10.97
C LYS A 116 -5.35 -3.65 -10.30
N ILE A 117 -4.27 -2.85 -10.41
CA ILE A 117 -4.23 -1.44 -9.98
C ILE A 117 -3.59 -0.57 -11.05
N GLY A 118 -3.84 0.74 -10.96
CA GLY A 118 -3.14 1.76 -11.73
C GLY A 118 -2.26 2.60 -10.82
N ILE A 119 -1.01 2.85 -11.24
CA ILE A 119 -0.13 3.83 -10.61
C ILE A 119 0.09 4.96 -11.62
N HIS A 120 -0.12 6.20 -11.19
CA HIS A 120 0.13 7.38 -12.01
C HIS A 120 1.02 8.36 -11.25
N ALA A 121 2.16 8.71 -11.83
CA ALA A 121 3.04 9.74 -11.32
C ALA A 121 2.95 10.99 -12.19
N GLY A 122 2.71 12.14 -11.57
CA GLY A 122 2.56 13.43 -12.24
C GLY A 122 3.04 14.60 -11.38
N ALA A 123 3.00 15.80 -11.94
CA ALA A 123 3.27 17.03 -11.22
C ALA A 123 1.97 17.68 -10.74
N THR A 124 2.03 18.40 -9.62
CA THR A 124 0.95 19.28 -9.15
C THR A 124 0.67 20.38 -10.18
N GLU A 125 -0.47 21.06 -10.09
CA GLU A 125 -0.90 22.09 -11.05
C GLU A 125 0.12 23.22 -11.22
N ASP A 126 0.87 23.55 -10.16
CA ASP A 126 1.97 24.51 -10.19
C ASP A 126 3.25 23.95 -10.85
N GLY A 127 3.30 22.65 -11.14
CA GLY A 127 4.46 21.95 -11.71
C GLY A 127 5.63 21.76 -10.74
N GLU A 128 5.51 22.18 -9.48
CA GLU A 128 6.63 22.27 -8.54
C GLU A 128 6.84 21.00 -7.71
N ARG A 129 5.81 20.19 -7.54
CA ARG A 129 5.84 19.00 -6.68
C ARG A 129 5.40 17.76 -7.44
N ALA A 130 6.06 16.65 -7.18
CA ALA A 130 5.61 15.35 -7.66
C ALA A 130 4.44 14.83 -6.82
N TYR A 131 3.56 14.05 -7.47
CA TYR A 131 2.61 13.20 -6.79
C TYR A 131 2.60 11.79 -7.39
N ILE A 132 2.15 10.82 -6.59
CA ILE A 132 1.90 9.45 -7.03
C ILE A 132 0.48 9.08 -6.62
N ASP A 133 -0.34 8.69 -7.59
CA ASP A 133 -1.67 8.12 -7.40
C ASP A 133 -1.59 6.59 -7.47
N VAL A 134 -2.18 5.91 -6.50
CA VAL A 134 -2.43 4.47 -6.55
C VAL A 134 -3.94 4.27 -6.59
N ARG A 135 -4.45 3.73 -7.70
CA ARG A 135 -5.88 3.52 -7.94
C ARG A 135 -6.20 2.05 -8.05
N ASP A 136 -7.16 1.60 -7.27
CA ASP A 136 -7.73 0.26 -7.34
C ASP A 136 -9.00 0.20 -8.20
N GLN A 137 -9.50 -1.02 -8.40
CA GLN A 137 -10.77 -1.34 -9.05
C GLN A 137 -11.79 -1.92 -8.06
N GLY A 138 -11.65 -1.54 -6.79
CA GLY A 138 -12.55 -1.97 -5.72
C GLY A 138 -13.90 -1.26 -5.72
N PRO A 139 -14.73 -1.50 -4.69
CA PRO A 139 -16.06 -0.90 -4.57
C PRO A 139 -16.04 0.58 -4.18
N GLY A 140 -14.87 1.16 -3.92
CA GLY A 140 -14.75 2.50 -3.35
C GLY A 140 -14.89 2.50 -1.83
N ILE A 141 -14.86 3.72 -1.24
CA ILE A 141 -15.05 3.95 0.19
C ILE A 141 -16.34 4.72 0.40
N ALA A 142 -17.22 4.17 1.24
CA ALA A 142 -18.48 4.82 1.59
C ALA A 142 -18.21 6.20 2.23
N PRO A 143 -19.03 7.23 1.95
CA PRO A 143 -18.79 8.60 2.42
C PRO A 143 -18.57 8.71 3.93
N GLU A 144 -19.30 7.93 4.72
CA GLU A 144 -19.20 7.87 6.18
C GLU A 144 -17.84 7.37 6.69
N HIS A 145 -17.10 6.65 5.86
CA HIS A 145 -15.80 6.06 6.24
C HIS A 145 -14.59 6.87 5.75
N ARG A 146 -14.78 7.83 4.84
CA ARG A 146 -13.67 8.56 4.20
C ARG A 146 -12.76 9.28 5.18
N ASN A 147 -13.31 9.83 6.25
CA ASN A 147 -12.54 10.52 7.28
C ASN A 147 -11.77 9.56 8.21
N SER A 148 -12.27 8.32 8.35
CA SER A 148 -11.73 7.34 9.30
C SER A 148 -10.76 6.33 8.69
N VAL A 149 -10.58 6.32 7.34
CA VAL A 149 -9.73 5.31 6.68
C VAL A 149 -8.26 5.37 7.11
N PHE A 150 -7.82 6.52 7.61
CA PHE A 150 -6.47 6.73 8.14
C PHE A 150 -6.39 6.61 9.67
N GLU A 151 -7.49 6.31 10.36
CA GLU A 151 -7.46 6.07 11.80
C GLU A 151 -6.86 4.70 12.12
N PRO A 152 -6.08 4.58 13.19
CA PRO A 152 -5.51 3.29 13.57
C PRO A 152 -6.62 2.29 13.89
N PHE A 153 -6.43 1.04 13.47
CA PHE A 153 -7.37 -0.08 13.64
C PHE A 153 -8.69 0.04 12.86
N PHE A 154 -8.86 1.07 12.06
CA PHE A 154 -10.03 1.17 11.19
C PHE A 154 -9.91 0.19 10.01
N THR A 155 -10.88 -0.69 9.86
CA THR A 155 -10.95 -1.65 8.74
C THR A 155 -12.39 -2.08 8.51
N THR A 156 -12.78 -2.21 7.25
CA THR A 156 -14.03 -2.85 6.80
C THR A 156 -13.82 -4.32 6.43
N ASP A 157 -12.56 -4.76 6.36
CA ASP A 157 -12.19 -6.14 6.05
C ASP A 157 -12.01 -6.94 7.35
N LYS A 158 -12.65 -8.12 7.42
CA LYS A 158 -12.56 -9.04 8.58
C LYS A 158 -11.13 -9.57 8.83
N THR A 159 -10.29 -9.55 7.81
CA THR A 159 -8.91 -10.05 7.87
C THR A 159 -7.89 -8.93 8.02
N GLY A 160 -8.26 -7.69 7.77
CA GLY A 160 -7.40 -6.52 7.86
C GLY A 160 -7.01 -6.17 9.29
N THR A 161 -5.81 -5.63 9.49
CA THR A 161 -5.33 -5.12 10.79
C THR A 161 -5.83 -3.70 11.08
N GLY A 162 -6.16 -2.94 10.02
CA GLY A 162 -6.52 -1.52 10.11
C GLY A 162 -5.33 -0.60 10.42
N LEU A 163 -4.09 -1.09 10.26
CA LEU A 163 -2.88 -0.32 10.54
C LEU A 163 -2.14 0.14 9.28
N GLY A 164 -2.35 -0.51 8.12
CA GLY A 164 -1.59 -0.23 6.91
C GLY A 164 -1.72 1.21 6.41
N LEU A 165 -2.94 1.75 6.29
CA LEU A 165 -3.17 3.14 5.85
C LEU A 165 -2.75 4.16 6.91
N TYR A 166 -2.94 3.85 8.20
CA TYR A 166 -2.43 4.69 9.30
C TYR A 166 -0.90 4.80 9.22
N LEU A 167 -0.19 3.65 9.12
CA LEU A 167 1.27 3.63 8.99
C LEU A 167 1.75 4.35 7.72
N ALA A 168 1.07 4.14 6.60
CA ALA A 168 1.39 4.83 5.35
C ALA A 168 1.30 6.35 5.50
N ARG A 169 0.29 6.87 6.22
CA ARG A 169 0.17 8.30 6.51
C ARG A 169 1.30 8.80 7.41
N GLU A 170 1.61 8.10 8.48
CA GLU A 170 2.69 8.47 9.40
C GLU A 170 4.06 8.53 8.69
N LEU A 171 4.33 7.56 7.80
CA LEU A 171 5.57 7.54 7.00
C LEU A 171 5.60 8.67 5.96
N CYS A 172 4.47 9.00 5.33
CA CYS A 172 4.37 10.17 4.46
C CYS A 172 4.67 11.45 5.24
N GLU A 173 4.06 11.65 6.41
CA GLU A 173 4.29 12.83 7.25
C GLU A 173 5.75 12.95 7.71
N ALA A 174 6.39 11.83 8.08
CA ALA A 174 7.82 11.79 8.40
C ALA A 174 8.71 12.25 7.22
N ASN A 175 8.25 12.03 6.00
CA ASN A 175 8.90 12.47 4.76
C ASN A 175 8.41 13.83 4.25
N GLN A 176 7.66 14.60 5.05
CA GLN A 176 7.00 15.85 4.65
C GLN A 176 6.10 15.69 3.39
N ALA A 177 5.69 14.47 3.10
CA ALA A 177 4.72 14.16 2.08
C ALA A 177 3.31 14.11 2.70
N HIS A 178 2.29 14.25 1.87
CA HIS A 178 0.90 14.18 2.28
C HIS A 178 0.19 13.01 1.58
N LEU A 179 -0.40 12.11 2.38
CA LEU A 179 -1.24 11.03 1.87
C LEU A 179 -2.72 11.43 1.99
N SER A 180 -3.44 11.38 0.88
CA SER A 180 -4.86 11.73 0.81
C SER A 180 -5.66 10.74 -0.03
N LEU A 181 -6.96 10.65 0.24
CA LEU A 181 -7.94 10.00 -0.63
C LEU A 181 -8.39 11.02 -1.69
N VAL A 182 -8.25 10.66 -2.97
CA VAL A 182 -8.73 11.51 -4.08
C VAL A 182 -10.23 11.28 -4.24
N GLU A 183 -11.00 12.34 -4.07
CA GLU A 183 -12.43 12.33 -4.31
C GLU A 183 -12.71 12.70 -5.77
N ASP A 184 -12.89 11.69 -6.58
CA ASP A 184 -13.34 11.84 -7.96
C ASP A 184 -14.50 10.88 -8.25
N ASN A 185 -15.16 11.06 -9.39
CA ASN A 185 -16.32 10.23 -9.79
C ASN A 185 -15.88 8.96 -10.54
N LYS A 186 -14.65 8.50 -10.37
CA LYS A 186 -14.15 7.29 -11.02
C LYS A 186 -14.36 6.08 -10.12
N PRO A 187 -14.52 4.87 -10.71
CA PRO A 187 -14.62 3.63 -9.94
C PRO A 187 -13.37 3.37 -9.10
N GLY A 188 -13.56 2.68 -7.98
CA GLY A 188 -12.49 2.29 -7.06
C GLY A 188 -12.09 3.42 -6.11
N CYS A 189 -10.97 3.20 -5.41
CA CYS A 189 -10.31 4.21 -4.59
C CYS A 189 -9.05 4.71 -5.26
N CYS A 190 -8.70 5.95 -5.00
CA CYS A 190 -7.43 6.53 -5.41
C CYS A 190 -6.78 7.19 -4.21
N PHE A 191 -5.63 6.67 -3.80
CA PHE A 191 -4.79 7.29 -2.79
C PHE A 191 -3.68 8.08 -3.46
N ARG A 192 -3.48 9.33 -3.04
CA ARG A 192 -2.45 10.23 -3.57
C ARG A 192 -1.40 10.51 -2.51
N ILE A 193 -0.14 10.27 -2.86
CA ILE A 193 1.03 10.77 -2.16
C ILE A 193 1.45 12.06 -2.86
N THR A 194 1.43 13.19 -2.18
CA THR A 194 1.97 14.47 -2.70
C THR A 194 3.26 14.77 -1.94
N PHE A 195 4.37 14.86 -2.64
CA PHE A 195 5.67 15.17 -2.03
C PHE A 195 5.82 16.66 -1.72
N ALA A 196 6.72 17.00 -0.81
CA ALA A 196 7.13 18.37 -0.57
C ALA A 196 7.88 18.93 -1.80
N HIS A 197 7.99 20.26 -1.87
CA HIS A 197 8.82 20.90 -2.89
C HIS A 197 10.27 20.41 -2.77
N PRO A 198 10.94 20.00 -3.87
CA PRO A 198 12.27 19.37 -3.80
C PRO A 198 13.36 20.28 -3.24
N GLY A 199 13.19 21.61 -3.31
CA GLY A 199 14.09 22.59 -2.71
C GLY A 199 13.87 22.83 -1.20
N ARG A 200 12.88 22.23 -0.57
CA ARG A 200 12.71 22.28 0.88
C ARG A 200 13.73 21.36 1.54
N MET A 201 14.61 21.93 2.36
CA MET A 201 15.46 21.11 3.23
C MET A 201 14.63 20.62 4.43
N ILE A 202 14.74 19.35 4.69
CA ILE A 202 14.14 18.66 5.83
C ILE A 202 15.05 18.82 7.03
#